data_d6586f0602eb7ce4bf92f81c748f823b
#
_entry.id   d6586f0602eb7ce4bf92f81c748f823b
#
_cell.length_a   1.000
_cell.length_b   1.000
_cell.length_c   1.000
_cell.angle_alpha   90.00
_cell.angle_beta   90.00
_cell.angle_gamma   90.00
#
_symmetry.space_group_name_H-M   'P 1'
#
loop_
_entity.id
_entity.type
_entity.pdbx_description
1 polymer ?
#
loop_
_entity_poly.entity_id
_entity_poly.type
_entity_poly.pdbx_seq_one_letter_code
_entity_poly.pdbx_strand_id
1 'polypeptide(L)'
;KKAREGVMEYLLANHPLDCPICDQGGECDLQDQSMLYGSDRSRYREVKRSTEDKNYGPLVKTVMTRCIHCTRCVRFAQEVAGVSMLGCVGRGNAMEIGTYVEATLDTEMSGNVIDLCPVGALTSKPYAFTARPWELRKTETIDAMDAVGSNIRVDVRGREVMRILPRDNEAVNEEWLSDKSRFVWDGLNTQRLDRPYLRVDDKLQATDWPSAFDAIAARLEAGSGQVAALAGDLVCTEGQFALK
;
A
#
# COMPACT_ATOMS: atom_id res chain seq x y z
N LYS A 1 22.35 3.88 27.46
CA LYS A 1 22.71 2.67 26.71
C LYS A 1 22.05 1.45 27.33
N LYS A 2 22.37 1.07 28.60
CA LYS A 2 21.80 -0.12 29.28
C LYS A 2 20.28 -0.22 29.25
N ALA A 3 19.53 0.91 29.38
CA ALA A 3 18.08 0.91 29.30
C ALA A 3 17.59 0.48 27.91
N ARG A 4 18.20 0.98 26.83
CA ARG A 4 17.88 0.58 25.46
C ARG A 4 18.20 -0.90 25.21
N GLU A 5 19.34 -1.38 25.70
CA GLU A 5 19.72 -2.80 25.64
C GLU A 5 18.65 -3.68 26.33
N GLY A 6 18.19 -3.28 27.53
CA GLY A 6 17.11 -3.99 28.22
C GLY A 6 15.77 -3.97 27.49
N VAL A 7 15.41 -2.84 26.88
CA VAL A 7 14.19 -2.76 26.06
C VAL A 7 14.30 -3.67 24.83
N MET A 8 15.45 -3.70 24.15
CA MET A 8 15.66 -4.58 23.01
C MET A 8 15.58 -6.06 23.40
N GLU A 9 16.20 -6.43 24.51
CA GLU A 9 16.09 -7.80 25.03
C GLU A 9 14.63 -8.19 25.32
N TYR A 10 13.85 -7.31 25.92
CA TYR A 10 12.43 -7.52 26.18
C TYR A 10 11.62 -7.69 24.89
N LEU A 11 11.80 -6.81 23.91
CA LEU A 11 11.08 -6.89 22.62
C LEU A 11 11.43 -8.16 21.84
N LEU A 12 12.69 -8.61 21.91
CA LEU A 12 13.18 -9.78 21.22
C LEU A 12 12.84 -11.10 21.94
N ALA A 13 12.51 -11.07 23.22
CA ALA A 13 12.24 -12.28 24.01
C ALA A 13 11.21 -13.19 23.36
N ASN A 14 10.06 -12.66 22.95
CA ASN A 14 8.99 -13.39 22.29
C ASN A 14 8.96 -13.20 20.75
N HIS A 15 9.80 -12.33 20.20
CA HIS A 15 9.82 -12.11 18.75
C HIS A 15 10.33 -13.36 18.01
N PRO A 16 9.64 -13.85 16.96
CA PRO A 16 10.06 -15.05 16.23
C PRO A 16 11.32 -14.77 15.39
N LEU A 17 12.08 -15.83 15.11
CA LEU A 17 13.30 -15.76 14.26
C LEU A 17 12.94 -15.84 12.77
N ASP A 18 12.01 -15.01 12.34
CA ASP A 18 11.40 -15.04 11.02
C ASP A 18 12.06 -14.12 9.98
N CYS A 19 13.11 -13.39 10.31
CA CYS A 19 13.69 -12.40 9.40
C CYS A 19 13.92 -12.91 7.96
N PRO A 20 14.38 -14.15 7.73
CA PRO A 20 14.55 -14.68 6.37
C PRO A 20 13.25 -14.80 5.56
N ILE A 21 12.11 -15.01 6.23
CA ILE A 21 10.79 -15.17 5.62
C ILE A 21 9.84 -13.99 5.91
N CYS A 22 10.36 -12.93 6.53
CA CYS A 22 9.58 -11.74 6.89
C CYS A 22 9.70 -10.68 5.80
N ASP A 23 8.58 -10.22 5.25
CA ASP A 23 8.56 -9.18 4.21
C ASP A 23 9.12 -7.82 4.68
N GLN A 24 9.17 -7.57 6.00
CA GLN A 24 9.80 -6.38 6.58
C GLN A 24 11.33 -6.47 6.65
N GLY A 25 11.93 -7.62 6.35
CA GLY A 25 13.38 -7.82 6.44
C GLY A 25 14.16 -6.85 5.53
N GLY A 26 15.08 -6.08 6.12
CA GLY A 26 15.88 -5.05 5.46
C GLY A 26 15.30 -3.63 5.53
N GLU A 27 14.07 -3.46 6.05
CA GLU A 27 13.44 -2.16 6.33
C GLU A 27 12.67 -2.21 7.67
N CYS A 28 13.16 -2.96 8.64
CA CYS A 28 12.51 -3.22 9.92
C CYS A 28 13.17 -2.43 11.04
N ASP A 29 12.41 -1.53 11.68
CA ASP A 29 12.90 -0.73 12.82
C ASP A 29 13.46 -1.60 13.95
N LEU A 30 12.83 -2.76 14.19
CA LEU A 30 13.31 -3.68 15.24
C LEU A 30 14.67 -4.30 14.87
N GLN A 31 14.91 -4.64 13.60
CA GLN A 31 16.23 -5.12 13.14
C GLN A 31 17.30 -4.04 13.33
N ASP A 32 17.01 -2.81 12.89
CA ASP A 32 17.97 -1.70 12.97
C ASP A 32 18.31 -1.36 14.42
N GLN A 33 17.30 -1.29 15.29
CA GLN A 33 17.52 -1.08 16.72
C GLN A 33 18.24 -2.27 17.39
N SER A 34 17.99 -3.50 16.94
CA SER A 34 18.69 -4.69 17.42
C SER A 34 20.17 -4.69 17.04
N MET A 35 20.50 -4.23 15.83
CA MET A 35 21.89 -4.07 15.39
C MET A 35 22.65 -3.03 16.23
N LEU A 36 21.99 -1.94 16.65
CA LEU A 36 22.58 -0.86 17.41
C LEU A 36 22.71 -1.15 18.92
N TYR A 37 21.74 -1.83 19.49
CA TYR A 37 21.56 -1.98 20.95
C TYR A 37 21.33 -3.42 21.40
N GLY A 38 21.17 -4.36 20.51
CA GLY A 38 20.94 -5.77 20.85
C GLY A 38 22.22 -6.47 21.32
N SER A 39 22.04 -7.66 21.89
CA SER A 39 23.12 -8.59 22.23
C SER A 39 23.30 -9.64 21.15
N ASP A 40 24.48 -10.24 21.07
CA ASP A 40 24.83 -11.35 20.17
C ASP A 40 24.10 -12.67 20.51
N ARG A 41 23.53 -12.75 21.72
CA ARG A 41 22.82 -13.93 22.20
C ARG A 41 21.64 -13.57 23.08
N SER A 42 20.62 -14.44 23.06
CA SER A 42 19.47 -14.33 23.95
C SER A 42 19.70 -15.07 25.27
N ARG A 43 19.27 -14.45 26.38
CA ARG A 43 19.17 -15.11 27.69
C ARG A 43 17.83 -15.82 27.90
N TYR A 44 16.83 -15.55 27.02
CA TYR A 44 15.53 -16.16 27.08
C TYR A 44 15.59 -17.62 26.63
N ARG A 45 15.13 -18.53 27.48
CA ARG A 45 15.20 -19.99 27.29
C ARG A 45 13.85 -20.66 27.15
N GLU A 46 12.78 -19.92 27.38
CA GLU A 46 11.41 -20.42 27.32
C GLU A 46 10.91 -20.48 25.88
N VAL A 47 9.81 -21.20 25.68
CA VAL A 47 9.12 -21.22 24.38
C VAL A 47 8.55 -19.83 24.09
N LYS A 48 8.86 -19.30 22.91
CA LYS A 48 8.34 -18.01 22.47
C LYS A 48 6.82 -18.09 22.27
N ARG A 49 6.14 -17.00 22.59
CA ARG A 49 4.69 -16.87 22.41
C ARG A 49 4.34 -16.99 20.92
N SER A 50 3.24 -17.67 20.61
CA SER A 50 2.59 -17.68 19.31
C SER A 50 1.20 -17.04 19.43
N THR A 51 0.82 -16.27 18.44
CA THR A 51 -0.47 -15.59 18.34
C THR A 51 -1.11 -15.92 17.01
N GLU A 52 -2.41 -16.14 16.98
CA GLU A 52 -3.15 -16.39 15.75
C GLU A 52 -3.17 -15.15 14.83
N ASP A 53 -3.05 -15.41 13.54
CA ASP A 53 -3.17 -14.37 12.54
C ASP A 53 -4.62 -13.90 12.41
N LYS A 54 -4.80 -12.61 12.11
CA LYS A 54 -6.12 -12.00 11.98
C LYS A 54 -6.42 -11.73 10.50
N ASN A 55 -7.68 -11.71 10.13
CA ASN A 55 -8.08 -11.33 8.78
C ASN A 55 -8.42 -9.84 8.71
N TYR A 56 -7.50 -9.04 8.20
CA TYR A 56 -7.71 -7.59 8.00
C TYR A 56 -8.13 -7.21 6.58
N GLY A 57 -8.56 -8.17 5.78
CA GLY A 57 -9.04 -7.93 4.44
C GLY A 57 -8.05 -8.35 3.33
N PRO A 58 -8.29 -7.92 2.09
CA PRO A 58 -7.50 -8.36 0.94
C PRO A 58 -6.13 -7.68 0.82
N LEU A 59 -5.92 -6.53 1.45
CA LEU A 59 -4.74 -5.70 1.26
C LEU A 59 -3.66 -5.92 2.32
N VAL A 60 -4.06 -6.17 3.56
CA VAL A 60 -3.15 -6.29 4.71
C VAL A 60 -2.97 -7.76 5.10
N LYS A 61 -1.73 -8.23 5.03
CA LYS A 61 -1.30 -9.53 5.54
C LYS A 61 -0.90 -9.39 7.00
N THR A 62 -1.36 -10.29 7.83
CA THR A 62 -1.04 -10.32 9.26
C THR A 62 -0.14 -11.50 9.59
N VAL A 63 0.84 -11.29 10.46
CA VAL A 63 1.61 -12.33 11.16
C VAL A 63 1.76 -11.85 12.60
N MET A 64 0.71 -12.05 13.39
CA MET A 64 0.56 -11.39 14.69
C MET A 64 1.56 -11.86 15.74
N THR A 65 2.18 -13.02 15.56
CA THR A 65 3.31 -13.47 16.38
C THR A 65 4.50 -12.48 16.34
N ARG A 66 4.65 -11.71 15.25
CA ARG A 66 5.70 -10.68 15.10
C ARG A 66 5.38 -9.35 15.77
N CYS A 67 4.14 -9.16 16.24
CA CYS A 67 3.68 -7.90 16.82
C CYS A 67 4.42 -7.55 18.12
N ILE A 68 4.89 -6.31 18.26
CA ILE A 68 5.55 -5.78 19.45
C ILE A 68 4.64 -4.87 20.31
N HIS A 69 3.36 -4.89 20.05
CA HIS A 69 2.31 -4.15 20.80
C HIS A 69 2.56 -2.63 20.92
N CYS A 70 3.15 -2.01 19.89
CA CYS A 70 3.42 -0.57 19.87
C CYS A 70 2.18 0.30 19.74
N THR A 71 1.03 -0.28 19.41
CA THR A 71 -0.29 0.37 19.23
C THR A 71 -0.37 1.42 18.12
N ARG A 72 0.64 1.58 17.26
CA ARG A 72 0.62 2.55 16.15
C ARG A 72 -0.59 2.35 15.24
N CYS A 73 -0.89 1.11 14.85
CA CYS A 73 -2.05 0.78 14.01
C CYS A 73 -3.40 1.09 14.67
N VAL A 74 -3.52 0.87 15.98
CA VAL A 74 -4.73 1.19 16.76
C VAL A 74 -4.95 2.69 16.78
N ARG A 75 -3.92 3.47 17.11
CA ARG A 75 -4.00 4.94 17.14
C ARG A 75 -4.30 5.52 15.76
N PHE A 76 -3.65 5.02 14.73
CA PHE A 76 -3.94 5.43 13.35
C PHE A 76 -5.42 5.20 13.00
N ALA A 77 -5.94 4.00 13.28
CA ALA A 77 -7.34 3.69 12.98
C ALA A 77 -8.32 4.65 13.67
N GLN A 78 -8.05 5.00 14.93
CA GLN A 78 -8.93 5.86 15.73
C GLN A 78 -8.76 7.35 15.41
N GLU A 79 -7.51 7.82 15.30
CA GLU A 79 -7.18 9.26 15.28
C GLU A 79 -7.11 9.81 13.84
N VAL A 80 -6.69 9.01 12.87
CA VAL A 80 -6.50 9.42 11.47
C VAL A 80 -7.61 8.89 10.58
N ALA A 81 -7.80 7.57 10.55
CA ALA A 81 -8.82 6.94 9.70
C ALA A 81 -10.26 7.09 10.25
N GLY A 82 -10.42 7.48 11.50
CA GLY A 82 -11.73 7.70 12.14
C GLY A 82 -12.54 6.43 12.37
N VAL A 83 -11.91 5.26 12.35
CA VAL A 83 -12.54 3.94 12.52
C VAL A 83 -12.00 3.23 13.75
N SER A 84 -12.84 2.96 14.74
CA SER A 84 -12.43 2.30 16.00
C SER A 84 -12.54 0.78 15.92
N MET A 85 -12.00 0.18 14.85
CA MET A 85 -12.11 -1.27 14.62
C MET A 85 -10.99 -2.06 15.30
N LEU A 86 -9.81 -1.45 15.44
CA LEU A 86 -8.66 -2.09 16.08
C LEU A 86 -8.57 -1.71 17.56
N GLY A 87 -8.20 -2.68 18.37
CA GLY A 87 -7.99 -2.48 19.79
C GLY A 87 -6.97 -3.45 20.37
N CYS A 88 -6.73 -3.30 21.67
CA CYS A 88 -5.93 -4.25 22.44
C CYS A 88 -6.88 -5.17 23.20
N VAL A 89 -6.80 -6.45 22.95
CA VAL A 89 -7.60 -7.48 23.62
C VAL A 89 -6.70 -8.25 24.59
N GLY A 90 -7.22 -8.57 25.77
CA GLY A 90 -6.41 -9.24 26.80
C GLY A 90 -5.46 -8.32 27.55
N ARG A 91 -4.56 -8.89 28.33
CA ARG A 91 -3.55 -8.15 29.11
C ARG A 91 -2.29 -8.98 29.36
N GLY A 92 -1.21 -8.29 29.69
CA GLY A 92 0.09 -8.93 29.97
C GLY A 92 0.60 -9.71 28.76
N ASN A 93 1.08 -10.91 29.01
CA ASN A 93 1.60 -11.77 27.93
C ASN A 93 0.51 -12.26 26.95
N ALA A 94 -0.76 -12.23 27.34
CA ALA A 94 -1.90 -12.60 26.51
C ALA A 94 -2.53 -11.42 25.77
N MET A 95 -1.92 -10.23 25.81
CA MET A 95 -2.42 -9.07 25.06
C MET A 95 -2.20 -9.28 23.56
N GLU A 96 -3.23 -8.99 22.78
CA GLU A 96 -3.22 -9.05 21.30
C GLU A 96 -3.78 -7.78 20.69
N ILE A 97 -3.28 -7.40 19.53
CA ILE A 97 -3.89 -6.38 18.69
C ILE A 97 -4.84 -7.07 17.72
N GLY A 98 -6.07 -6.61 17.68
CA GLY A 98 -7.09 -7.20 16.82
C GLY A 98 -8.39 -6.45 16.86
N THR A 99 -9.39 -6.99 16.18
CA THR A 99 -10.77 -6.58 16.28
C THR A 99 -11.46 -7.38 17.39
N TYR A 100 -12.42 -6.78 18.09
CA TYR A 100 -13.17 -7.48 19.15
C TYR A 100 -14.02 -8.63 18.58
N VAL A 101 -14.62 -8.38 17.41
CA VAL A 101 -15.30 -9.38 16.59
C VAL A 101 -14.52 -9.46 15.29
N GLU A 102 -14.38 -10.65 14.69
CA GLU A 102 -13.72 -10.79 13.42
C GLU A 102 -14.34 -9.85 12.37
N ALA A 103 -13.55 -8.87 11.96
CA ALA A 103 -13.92 -7.88 10.96
C ALA A 103 -12.69 -7.48 10.15
N THR A 104 -12.92 -7.11 8.90
CA THR A 104 -11.88 -6.53 8.05
C THR A 104 -11.69 -5.06 8.37
N LEU A 105 -10.55 -4.47 7.99
CA LEU A 105 -10.34 -3.03 8.05
C LEU A 105 -11.16 -2.37 6.94
N ASP A 106 -12.28 -1.74 7.33
CA ASP A 106 -13.22 -1.10 6.42
C ASP A 106 -12.92 0.41 6.34
N THR A 107 -11.83 0.73 5.65
CA THR A 107 -11.41 2.11 5.39
C THR A 107 -10.55 2.14 4.13
N GLU A 108 -10.70 3.18 3.32
CA GLU A 108 -9.88 3.43 2.12
C GLU A 108 -8.42 3.81 2.44
N MET A 109 -8.09 3.88 3.72
CA MET A 109 -6.74 4.17 4.21
C MET A 109 -6.08 2.95 4.85
N SER A 110 -6.66 1.75 4.69
CA SER A 110 -6.23 0.54 5.40
C SER A 110 -4.75 0.20 5.16
N GLY A 111 -4.22 0.48 3.98
CA GLY A 111 -2.82 0.22 3.62
C GLY A 111 -1.79 1.01 4.45
N ASN A 112 -2.17 2.12 5.09
CA ASN A 112 -1.22 2.90 5.89
C ASN A 112 -0.76 2.17 7.16
N VAL A 113 -1.52 1.20 7.67
CA VAL A 113 -1.06 0.38 8.80
C VAL A 113 0.18 -0.46 8.45
N ILE A 114 0.42 -0.71 7.15
CA ILE A 114 1.60 -1.42 6.66
C ILE A 114 2.86 -0.59 6.90
N ASP A 115 2.83 0.69 6.52
CA ASP A 115 3.97 1.60 6.67
C ASP A 115 4.24 1.95 8.14
N LEU A 116 3.16 2.10 8.92
CA LEU A 116 3.25 2.41 10.34
C LEU A 116 3.77 1.25 11.19
N CYS A 117 3.61 0.01 10.74
CA CYS A 117 4.04 -1.15 11.50
C CYS A 117 5.57 -1.25 11.51
N PRO A 118 6.24 -1.10 12.67
CA PRO A 118 7.69 -1.09 12.75
C PRO A 118 8.32 -2.47 12.55
N VAL A 119 7.48 -3.50 12.42
CA VAL A 119 7.87 -4.91 12.28
C VAL A 119 7.02 -5.59 11.22
N GLY A 120 7.36 -6.81 10.83
CA GLY A 120 6.61 -7.58 9.83
C GLY A 120 5.32 -8.22 10.34
N ALA A 121 4.64 -7.59 11.33
CA ALA A 121 3.34 -8.05 11.80
C ALA A 121 2.20 -7.69 10.84
N LEU A 122 2.27 -6.50 10.23
CA LEU A 122 1.34 -6.03 9.22
C LEU A 122 2.14 -5.69 7.96
N THR A 123 1.87 -6.38 6.86
CA THR A 123 2.58 -6.22 5.59
C THR A 123 1.59 -6.22 4.42
N SER A 124 2.04 -5.79 3.24
CA SER A 124 1.20 -5.80 2.05
C SER A 124 0.95 -7.22 1.56
N LYS A 125 -0.31 -7.62 1.44
CA LYS A 125 -0.71 -8.92 0.88
C LYS A 125 -0.32 -9.07 -0.59
N PRO A 126 -0.60 -8.07 -1.48
CA PRO A 126 -0.22 -8.14 -2.89
C PRO A 126 1.29 -8.17 -3.12
N TYR A 127 2.08 -7.61 -2.21
CA TYR A 127 3.53 -7.57 -2.30
C TYR A 127 4.23 -8.74 -1.59
N ALA A 128 3.49 -9.59 -0.86
CA ALA A 128 4.06 -10.64 -0.02
C ALA A 128 5.02 -11.54 -0.80
N PHE A 129 6.26 -11.68 -0.32
CA PHE A 129 7.32 -12.54 -0.85
C PHE A 129 7.79 -12.21 -2.28
N THR A 130 7.50 -11.01 -2.81
CA THR A 130 7.84 -10.67 -4.21
C THR A 130 9.25 -10.11 -4.38
N ALA A 131 9.71 -9.25 -3.48
CA ALA A 131 11.04 -8.64 -3.55
C ALA A 131 11.56 -8.20 -2.18
N ARG A 132 12.86 -7.94 -2.10
CA ARG A 132 13.51 -7.33 -0.93
C ARG A 132 13.78 -5.84 -1.17
N PRO A 133 13.79 -5.00 -0.11
CA PRO A 133 13.95 -3.55 -0.25
C PRO A 133 15.22 -3.12 -0.98
N TRP A 134 16.30 -3.88 -0.85
CA TRP A 134 17.58 -3.58 -1.50
C TRP A 134 17.62 -3.94 -2.99
N GLU A 135 16.66 -4.72 -3.48
CA GLU A 135 16.51 -5.04 -4.90
C GLU A 135 15.81 -3.93 -5.70
N LEU A 136 15.21 -2.96 -4.99
CA LEU A 136 14.31 -1.99 -5.58
C LEU A 136 15.00 -0.66 -5.86
N ARG A 137 14.75 -0.12 -7.06
CA ARG A 137 15.05 1.26 -7.38
C ARG A 137 13.86 2.13 -6.96
N LYS A 138 14.16 3.15 -6.16
CA LYS A 138 13.18 4.09 -5.60
C LYS A 138 13.12 5.34 -6.47
N THR A 139 11.92 5.75 -6.88
CA THR A 139 11.68 6.96 -7.66
C THR A 139 10.57 7.77 -7.01
N GLU A 140 10.87 9.01 -6.65
CA GLU A 140 9.89 9.94 -6.09
C GLU A 140 9.11 10.61 -7.22
N THR A 141 7.79 10.73 -7.03
CA THR A 141 6.88 11.35 -8.00
C THR A 141 5.59 11.80 -7.30
N ILE A 142 4.62 12.20 -8.11
CA ILE A 142 3.27 12.58 -7.68
C ILE A 142 2.28 11.62 -8.32
N ASP A 143 1.25 11.22 -7.58
CA ASP A 143 0.18 10.38 -8.09
C ASP A 143 -0.72 11.18 -9.04
N ALA A 144 -0.69 10.80 -10.32
CA ALA A 144 -1.54 11.41 -11.34
C ALA A 144 -2.98 10.84 -11.35
N MET A 145 -3.25 9.79 -10.59
CA MET A 145 -4.57 9.14 -10.49
C MET A 145 -5.36 9.56 -9.26
N ASP A 146 -4.78 10.45 -8.46
CA ASP A 146 -5.38 11.02 -7.28
C ASP A 146 -5.59 12.54 -7.47
N ALA A 147 -6.82 13.01 -7.23
CA ALA A 147 -7.17 14.44 -7.36
C ALA A 147 -6.44 15.33 -6.35
N VAL A 148 -5.97 14.78 -5.24
CA VAL A 148 -5.14 15.49 -4.25
C VAL A 148 -3.72 15.70 -4.76
N GLY A 149 -3.24 14.86 -5.67
CA GLY A 149 -1.87 14.86 -6.15
C GLY A 149 -0.90 14.38 -5.09
N SER A 150 -1.25 13.29 -4.40
CA SER A 150 -0.46 12.72 -3.33
C SER A 150 0.98 12.46 -3.75
N ASN A 151 1.91 12.82 -2.89
CA ASN A 151 3.34 12.59 -3.09
C ASN A 151 3.65 11.13 -2.80
N ILE A 152 4.26 10.44 -3.76
CA ILE A 152 4.50 9.02 -3.71
C ILE A 152 5.95 8.67 -4.05
N ARG A 153 6.34 7.49 -3.59
CA ARG A 153 7.55 6.81 -4.00
C ARG A 153 7.19 5.51 -4.71
N VAL A 154 7.62 5.38 -5.94
CA VAL A 154 7.43 4.18 -6.74
C VAL A 154 8.68 3.31 -6.63
N ASP A 155 8.53 2.11 -6.13
CA ASP A 155 9.60 1.12 -5.99
C ASP A 155 9.51 0.12 -7.15
N VAL A 156 10.58 0.04 -7.97
CA VAL A 156 10.65 -0.78 -9.20
C VAL A 156 11.77 -1.80 -9.14
N ARG A 157 11.52 -2.98 -9.71
CA ARG A 157 12.55 -3.99 -10.00
C ARG A 157 12.63 -4.21 -11.51
N GLY A 158 13.75 -3.82 -12.11
CA GLY A 158 13.90 -3.86 -13.57
C GLY A 158 12.94 -2.89 -14.24
N ARG A 159 11.92 -3.40 -14.93
CA ARG A 159 10.87 -2.62 -15.63
C ARG A 159 9.48 -2.73 -14.98
N GLU A 160 9.40 -3.44 -13.87
CA GLU A 160 8.14 -3.74 -13.19
C GLU A 160 8.00 -2.89 -11.94
N VAL A 161 6.83 -2.25 -11.77
CA VAL A 161 6.44 -1.58 -10.53
C VAL A 161 6.10 -2.67 -9.52
N MET A 162 6.74 -2.61 -8.35
CA MET A 162 6.57 -3.61 -7.29
C MET A 162 5.65 -3.12 -6.18
N ARG A 163 5.74 -1.84 -5.84
CA ARG A 163 4.87 -1.21 -4.83
C ARG A 163 4.92 0.31 -4.94
N ILE A 164 3.90 0.95 -4.40
CA ILE A 164 3.85 2.39 -4.18
C ILE A 164 3.73 2.66 -2.69
N LEU A 165 4.53 3.62 -2.21
CA LEU A 165 4.57 4.05 -0.82
C LEU A 165 4.33 5.57 -0.76
N PRO A 166 3.77 6.10 0.33
CA PRO A 166 3.68 7.54 0.51
C PRO A 166 5.08 8.16 0.64
N ARG A 167 5.19 9.40 0.20
CA ARG A 167 6.30 10.29 0.49
C ARG A 167 5.75 11.44 1.33
N ASP A 168 6.42 11.73 2.42
CA ASP A 168 6.04 12.79 3.33
C ASP A 168 5.97 14.15 2.62
N ASN A 169 4.79 14.80 2.73
CA ASN A 169 4.57 16.19 2.33
C ASN A 169 3.44 16.78 3.18
N GLU A 170 3.81 17.48 4.24
CA GLU A 170 2.92 18.12 5.20
C GLU A 170 1.83 19.02 4.56
N ALA A 171 2.10 19.59 3.37
CA ALA A 171 1.17 20.49 2.70
C ALA A 171 0.11 19.78 1.85
N VAL A 172 0.28 18.49 1.53
CA VAL A 172 -0.56 17.77 0.57
C VAL A 172 -1.17 16.51 1.18
N ASN A 173 -0.36 15.50 1.47
CA ASN A 173 -0.83 14.18 1.92
C ASN A 173 -0.24 13.76 3.27
N GLU A 174 0.53 14.64 3.91
CA GLU A 174 1.29 14.27 5.12
C GLU A 174 2.06 12.96 4.89
N GLU A 175 1.87 11.95 5.72
CA GLU A 175 2.48 10.61 5.62
C GLU A 175 1.51 9.58 5.01
N TRP A 176 0.32 10.01 4.58
CA TRP A 176 -0.78 9.11 4.25
C TRP A 176 -0.96 8.91 2.75
N LEU A 177 -1.45 7.72 2.38
CA LEU A 177 -1.79 7.38 1.02
C LEU A 177 -3.08 6.55 0.99
N SER A 178 -3.99 6.87 0.06
CA SER A 178 -5.19 6.07 -0.14
C SER A 178 -4.85 4.67 -0.68
N ASP A 179 -5.70 3.69 -0.37
CA ASP A 179 -5.53 2.32 -0.88
C ASP A 179 -5.64 2.28 -2.41
N LYS A 180 -6.47 3.15 -3.01
CA LYS A 180 -6.53 3.34 -4.46
C LYS A 180 -5.15 3.68 -5.03
N SER A 181 -4.53 4.75 -4.56
CA SER A 181 -3.20 5.19 -5.03
C SER A 181 -2.11 4.15 -4.79
N ARG A 182 -2.22 3.42 -3.67
CA ARG A 182 -1.24 2.40 -3.29
C ARG A 182 -1.26 1.17 -4.20
N PHE A 183 -2.42 0.79 -4.73
CA PHE A 183 -2.60 -0.51 -5.41
C PHE A 183 -3.06 -0.41 -6.87
N VAL A 184 -3.45 0.76 -7.36
CA VAL A 184 -3.97 0.94 -8.73
C VAL A 184 -2.94 0.63 -9.83
N TRP A 185 -1.67 0.60 -9.50
CA TRP A 185 -0.56 0.37 -10.43
C TRP A 185 -0.58 -1.02 -11.09
N ASP A 186 -1.23 -2.01 -10.51
CA ASP A 186 -1.40 -3.34 -11.11
C ASP A 186 -2.12 -3.28 -12.44
N GLY A 187 -3.03 -2.30 -12.64
CA GLY A 187 -3.68 -2.00 -13.90
C GLY A 187 -2.73 -1.59 -15.03
N LEU A 188 -1.48 -1.21 -14.73
CA LEU A 188 -0.49 -0.91 -15.78
C LEU A 188 -0.12 -2.13 -16.62
N ASN A 189 -0.26 -3.32 -16.08
CA ASN A 189 0.11 -4.58 -16.72
C ASN A 189 -1.11 -5.39 -17.19
N THR A 190 -2.35 -4.91 -16.94
CA THR A 190 -3.57 -5.68 -17.18
C THR A 190 -4.50 -4.94 -18.14
N GLN A 191 -4.75 -5.52 -19.32
CA GLN A 191 -5.74 -5.07 -20.32
C GLN A 191 -5.62 -3.57 -20.69
N ARG A 192 -4.43 -3.00 -20.67
CA ARG A 192 -4.22 -1.60 -21.04
C ARG A 192 -4.35 -1.41 -22.54
N LEU A 193 -5.12 -0.39 -22.94
CA LEU A 193 -5.18 0.06 -24.33
C LEU A 193 -3.87 0.76 -24.69
N ASP A 194 -3.14 0.25 -25.69
CA ASP A 194 -1.86 0.75 -26.16
C ASP A 194 -1.96 1.53 -27.48
N ARG A 195 -3.11 1.47 -28.13
CA ARG A 195 -3.41 2.13 -29.41
C ARG A 195 -4.91 2.32 -29.58
N PRO A 196 -5.37 3.14 -30.54
CA PRO A 196 -6.79 3.27 -30.84
C PRO A 196 -7.35 2.00 -31.48
N TYR A 197 -8.65 1.75 -31.26
CA TYR A 197 -9.40 0.65 -31.83
C TYR A 197 -10.70 1.17 -32.45
N LEU A 198 -11.03 0.70 -33.63
CA LEU A 198 -12.32 0.91 -34.27
C LEU A 198 -13.16 -0.36 -34.24
N ARG A 199 -14.45 -0.23 -34.06
CA ARG A 199 -15.38 -1.35 -34.16
C ARG A 199 -15.82 -1.53 -35.63
N VAL A 200 -15.41 -2.63 -36.24
CA VAL A 200 -15.76 -3.05 -37.57
C VAL A 200 -16.41 -4.43 -37.46
N ASP A 201 -17.62 -4.61 -37.98
CA ASP A 201 -18.39 -5.87 -37.92
C ASP A 201 -18.44 -6.45 -36.48
N ASP A 202 -18.79 -5.59 -35.51
CA ASP A 202 -18.88 -5.90 -34.08
C ASP A 202 -17.58 -6.35 -33.38
N LYS A 203 -16.44 -6.29 -34.07
CA LYS A 203 -15.12 -6.61 -33.53
C LYS A 203 -14.26 -5.36 -33.42
N LEU A 204 -13.53 -5.22 -32.31
CA LEU A 204 -12.54 -4.18 -32.16
C LEU A 204 -11.30 -4.53 -32.98
N GLN A 205 -10.92 -3.66 -33.90
CA GLN A 205 -9.72 -3.75 -34.72
C GLN A 205 -8.77 -2.63 -34.39
N ALA A 206 -7.49 -2.97 -34.22
CA ALA A 206 -6.44 -1.98 -33.95
C ALA A 206 -6.28 -1.06 -35.19
N THR A 207 -6.13 0.23 -34.97
CA THR A 207 -5.97 1.25 -35.99
C THR A 207 -4.91 2.28 -35.57
N ASP A 208 -4.65 3.25 -36.45
CA ASP A 208 -3.83 4.41 -36.15
C ASP A 208 -4.68 5.62 -35.71
N TRP A 209 -4.01 6.65 -35.17
CA TRP A 209 -4.70 7.85 -34.69
C TRP A 209 -5.38 8.64 -35.83
N PRO A 210 -4.74 8.86 -37.01
CA PRO A 210 -5.42 9.52 -38.12
C PRO A 210 -6.74 8.85 -38.51
N SER A 211 -6.72 7.55 -38.74
CA SER A 211 -7.92 6.78 -39.08
C SER A 211 -9.01 6.82 -38.00
N ALA A 212 -8.59 6.82 -36.72
CA ALA A 212 -9.51 6.98 -35.60
C ALA A 212 -10.18 8.37 -35.61
N PHE A 213 -9.41 9.43 -35.82
CA PHE A 213 -9.96 10.79 -35.93
C PHE A 213 -10.87 10.97 -37.13
N ASP A 214 -10.52 10.43 -38.29
CA ASP A 214 -11.37 10.47 -39.47
C ASP A 214 -12.72 9.78 -39.21
N ALA A 215 -12.70 8.64 -38.55
CA ALA A 215 -13.92 7.92 -38.18
C ALA A 215 -14.78 8.69 -37.17
N ILE A 216 -14.17 9.41 -36.24
CA ILE A 216 -14.87 10.28 -35.26
C ILE A 216 -15.49 11.47 -36.01
N ALA A 217 -14.71 12.15 -36.87
CA ALA A 217 -15.18 13.29 -37.66
C ALA A 217 -16.38 12.92 -38.55
N ALA A 218 -16.27 11.81 -39.28
CA ALA A 218 -17.35 11.32 -40.10
C ALA A 218 -18.65 11.02 -39.33
N ARG A 219 -18.53 10.50 -38.10
CA ARG A 219 -19.69 10.26 -37.22
C ARG A 219 -20.30 11.56 -36.70
N LEU A 220 -19.47 12.55 -36.35
CA LEU A 220 -19.95 13.86 -35.91
C LEU A 220 -20.67 14.60 -37.04
N GLU A 221 -20.13 14.57 -38.28
CA GLU A 221 -20.73 15.17 -39.47
C GLU A 221 -22.04 14.48 -39.87
N ALA A 222 -22.12 13.16 -39.79
CA ALA A 222 -23.33 12.39 -40.09
C ALA A 222 -24.41 12.52 -39.00
N GLY A 223 -24.03 12.96 -37.81
CA GLY A 223 -24.96 13.10 -36.69
C GLY A 223 -25.80 14.38 -36.81
N SER A 224 -27.14 14.22 -36.81
CA SER A 224 -28.07 15.34 -36.77
C SER A 224 -28.41 15.83 -35.35
N GLY A 225 -27.78 15.28 -34.35
CA GLY A 225 -28.08 15.49 -32.94
C GLY A 225 -27.12 16.43 -32.21
N GLN A 226 -27.42 16.69 -30.95
CA GLN A 226 -26.53 17.42 -30.07
C GLN A 226 -25.38 16.52 -29.65
N VAL A 227 -24.17 17.07 -29.61
CA VAL A 227 -22.97 16.39 -29.08
C VAL A 227 -22.84 16.70 -27.61
N ALA A 228 -22.63 15.70 -26.77
CA ALA A 228 -22.33 15.83 -25.38
C ALA A 228 -20.96 15.21 -25.09
N ALA A 229 -20.16 15.87 -24.26
CA ALA A 229 -18.87 15.36 -23.80
C ALA A 229 -18.90 15.13 -22.30
N LEU A 230 -18.34 13.99 -21.87
CA LEU A 230 -18.11 13.66 -20.48
C LEU A 230 -16.59 13.59 -20.22
N ALA A 231 -16.09 14.50 -19.42
CA ALA A 231 -14.72 14.47 -18.96
C ALA A 231 -14.60 13.56 -17.72
N GLY A 232 -13.60 12.71 -17.68
CA GLY A 232 -13.26 11.95 -16.48
C GLY A 232 -12.46 12.81 -15.47
N ASP A 233 -12.36 12.33 -14.25
CA ASP A 233 -11.71 13.06 -13.13
C ASP A 233 -10.22 13.36 -13.37
N LEU A 234 -9.58 12.61 -14.26
CA LEU A 234 -8.15 12.73 -14.55
C LEU A 234 -7.83 13.62 -15.76
N VAL A 235 -8.85 14.27 -16.35
CA VAL A 235 -8.64 15.18 -17.47
C VAL A 235 -8.08 16.50 -16.95
N CYS A 236 -6.95 16.94 -17.53
CA CYS A 236 -6.33 18.23 -17.19
C CYS A 236 -7.26 19.42 -17.52
N THR A 237 -6.99 20.56 -16.90
CA THR A 237 -7.79 21.79 -17.08
C THR A 237 -7.87 22.22 -18.56
N GLU A 238 -6.77 22.06 -19.31
CA GLU A 238 -6.70 22.39 -20.73
C GLU A 238 -7.64 21.47 -21.56
N GLY A 239 -7.68 20.17 -21.22
CA GLY A 239 -8.59 19.21 -21.84
C GLY A 239 -10.05 19.55 -21.56
N GLN A 240 -10.38 19.88 -20.31
CA GLN A 240 -11.72 20.33 -19.93
C GLN A 240 -12.13 21.64 -20.63
N PHE A 241 -11.18 22.57 -20.74
CA PHE A 241 -11.41 23.83 -21.46
C PHE A 241 -11.66 23.59 -22.97
N ALA A 242 -10.93 22.67 -23.59
CA ALA A 242 -11.10 22.31 -25.00
C ALA A 242 -12.44 21.65 -25.31
N LEU A 243 -13.09 21.03 -24.31
CA LEU A 243 -14.44 20.44 -24.45
C LEU A 243 -15.58 21.45 -24.32
N LYS A 244 -15.31 22.66 -23.85
CA LYS A 244 -16.28 23.75 -23.69
C LYS A 244 -16.57 24.49 -25.00
#